data_ce602bfcca247b500f12e007ca02e8f0
#
_entry.id   ce602bfcca247b500f12e007ca02e8f0
#
_cell.length_a   1.000
_cell.length_b   1.000
_cell.length_c   1.000
_cell.angle_alpha   90.00
_cell.angle_beta   90.00
_cell.angle_gamma   90.00
#
_symmetry.space_group_name_H-M   'P 1'
#
loop_
_entity.id
_entity.type
_entity.pdbx_description
1 polymer ?
#
loop_
_entity_poly.entity_id
_entity_poly.type
_entity_poly.pdbx_seq_one_letter_code
_entity_poly.pdbx_strand_id
1 'polypeptide(L)'
;MADLVFFYGTLMTGFDRRRRVGIDTKLRYQGRGWINAALFDLGLYPAAVPASDGRVWGEVFELLEPSTVLPALDEVEGYRPTETDASLYVRAQVPVHLPDGTTAAAWVYFYNAPLGRAPQIASGDYLEYLKVH
;
A
#
# COMPACT_ATOMS: atom_id res chain seq x y z
N MET A 1 1.77 -1.37 21.26
CA MET A 1 1.13 -1.94 20.07
C MET A 1 2.07 -1.75 18.87
N ALA A 2 2.11 -2.73 17.99
CA ALA A 2 2.94 -2.65 16.80
C ALA A 2 2.31 -1.72 15.76
N ASP A 3 3.14 -0.91 15.10
CA ASP A 3 2.71 -0.16 13.93
C ASP A 3 2.79 -1.06 12.72
N LEU A 4 1.74 -1.06 11.91
CA LEU A 4 1.64 -1.88 10.70
C LEU A 4 1.60 -1.00 9.46
N VAL A 5 2.12 -1.55 8.35
CA VAL A 5 1.99 -0.95 7.03
C VAL A 5 1.45 -2.01 6.07
N PHE A 6 0.61 -1.58 5.12
CA PHE A 6 0.00 -2.44 4.13
C PHE A 6 0.53 -2.05 2.74
N PHE A 7 1.10 -3.03 2.03
CA PHE A 7 1.59 -2.84 0.67
C PHE A 7 0.71 -3.62 -0.30
N TYR A 8 0.26 -2.96 -1.36
CA TYR A 8 -0.62 -3.57 -2.36
C TYR A 8 -0.02 -3.55 -3.77
N GLY A 9 1.18 -3.01 -3.93
CA GLY A 9 1.82 -2.83 -5.23
C GLY A 9 3.28 -3.28 -5.24
N THR A 10 4.15 -2.45 -5.81
CA THR A 10 5.55 -2.82 -6.07
C THR A 10 6.44 -2.93 -4.83
N LEU A 11 5.90 -2.61 -3.65
CA LEU A 11 6.60 -2.85 -2.38
C LEU A 11 6.30 -4.22 -1.77
N MET A 12 5.44 -5.01 -2.43
CA MET A 12 5.17 -6.39 -2.00
C MET A 12 6.35 -7.32 -2.29
N THR A 13 6.31 -8.50 -1.66
CA THR A 13 7.28 -9.57 -1.90
C THR A 13 7.23 -9.99 -3.38
N GLY A 14 8.38 -10.25 -3.97
CA GLY A 14 8.50 -10.55 -5.39
C GLY A 14 9.01 -9.39 -6.22
N PHE A 15 8.97 -8.19 -5.66
CA PHE A 15 9.59 -7.00 -6.25
C PHE A 15 10.81 -6.62 -5.39
N ASP A 16 11.83 -6.02 -5.99
CA ASP A 16 13.05 -5.68 -5.26
C ASP A 16 13.06 -4.25 -4.70
N ARG A 17 11.93 -3.54 -4.80
CA ARG A 17 11.84 -2.13 -4.44
C ARG A 17 12.13 -1.87 -2.96
N ARG A 18 11.65 -2.74 -2.05
CA ARG A 18 11.93 -2.61 -0.60
C ARG A 18 13.42 -2.69 -0.33
N ARG A 19 14.12 -3.61 -0.98
CA ARG A 19 15.57 -3.76 -0.81
C ARG A 19 16.31 -2.54 -1.35
N ARG A 20 15.88 -2.00 -2.49
CA ARG A 20 16.49 -0.81 -3.07
C ARG A 20 16.30 0.42 -2.21
N VAL A 21 15.18 0.51 -1.49
CA VAL A 21 14.92 1.61 -0.55
C VAL A 21 15.69 1.43 0.76
N GLY A 22 16.12 0.20 1.07
CA GLY A 22 16.91 -0.08 2.27
C GLY A 22 16.10 -0.29 3.53
N ILE A 23 14.83 -0.65 3.41
CA ILE A 23 13.93 -0.83 4.55
C ILE A 23 13.61 -2.30 4.86
N ASP A 24 14.08 -3.22 4.03
CA ASP A 24 13.65 -4.63 4.08
C ASP A 24 13.93 -5.29 5.43
N THR A 25 15.07 -4.96 6.06
CA THR A 25 15.45 -5.52 7.37
C THR A 25 14.68 -4.90 8.53
N LYS A 26 13.93 -3.82 8.29
CA LYS A 26 13.17 -3.09 9.32
C LYS A 26 11.69 -3.37 9.26
N LEU A 27 11.31 -4.41 8.52
CA LEU A 27 9.94 -4.86 8.34
C LEU A 27 9.84 -6.34 8.71
N ARG A 28 8.72 -6.71 9.34
CA ARG A 28 8.43 -8.11 9.64
C ARG A 28 7.10 -8.50 9.00
N TYR A 29 7.12 -9.47 8.11
CA TYR A 29 5.92 -9.94 7.42
C TYR A 29 4.92 -10.53 8.41
N GLN A 30 3.66 -10.07 8.33
CA GLN A 30 2.59 -10.54 9.21
C GLN A 30 1.57 -11.39 8.47
N GLY A 31 1.55 -11.34 7.17
CA GLY A 31 0.60 -12.11 6.39
C GLY A 31 -0.06 -11.27 5.31
N ARG A 32 -0.93 -11.92 4.57
CA ARG A 32 -1.72 -11.29 3.52
C ARG A 32 -3.00 -10.74 4.13
N GLY A 33 -3.49 -9.63 3.60
CA GLY A 33 -4.73 -9.03 4.08
C GLY A 33 -5.39 -8.21 2.99
N TRP A 34 -6.48 -7.53 3.32
CA TRP A 34 -7.16 -6.65 2.38
C TRP A 34 -7.75 -5.44 3.09
N ILE A 35 -7.91 -4.37 2.32
CA ILE A 35 -8.52 -3.12 2.79
C ILE A 35 -9.72 -2.78 1.92
N ASN A 36 -10.59 -1.90 2.41
CA ASN A 36 -11.70 -1.36 1.63
C ASN A 36 -11.17 -0.24 0.74
N ALA A 37 -11.01 -0.55 -0.54
CA ALA A 37 -10.47 0.39 -1.52
C ALA A 37 -10.77 -0.11 -2.92
N ALA A 38 -10.51 0.73 -3.93
CA ALA A 38 -10.55 0.36 -5.35
C ALA A 38 -9.15 0.51 -5.93
N LEU A 39 -8.76 -0.43 -6.78
CA LEU A 39 -7.40 -0.51 -7.35
C LEU A 39 -7.43 -0.21 -8.84
N PHE A 40 -6.46 0.57 -9.30
CA PHE A 40 -6.34 1.00 -10.70
C PHE A 40 -4.92 0.80 -11.20
N ASP A 41 -4.79 0.54 -12.51
CA ASP A 41 -3.49 0.34 -13.15
C ASP A 41 -3.02 1.65 -13.79
N LEU A 42 -1.94 2.23 -13.25
CA LEU A 42 -1.33 3.43 -13.80
C LEU A 42 -0.22 3.12 -14.82
N GLY A 43 0.01 1.84 -15.11
CA GLY A 43 1.05 1.39 -16.04
C GLY A 43 2.27 0.85 -15.30
N LEU A 44 3.06 1.72 -14.69
CA LEU A 44 4.27 1.30 -13.98
C LEU A 44 3.97 0.77 -12.58
N TYR A 45 2.89 1.21 -11.96
CA TYR A 45 2.49 0.81 -10.60
C TYR A 45 0.99 1.01 -10.44
N PRO A 46 0.38 0.35 -9.43
CA PRO A 46 -1.04 0.50 -9.19
C PRO A 46 -1.34 1.70 -8.28
N ALA A 47 -2.58 2.14 -8.33
CA ALA A 47 -3.10 3.19 -7.46
C ALA A 47 -4.33 2.67 -6.72
N ALA A 48 -4.33 2.78 -5.39
CA ALA A 48 -5.52 2.49 -4.59
C ALA A 48 -6.14 3.81 -4.13
N VAL A 49 -7.47 3.86 -4.19
CA VAL A 49 -8.24 4.97 -3.64
C VAL A 49 -9.27 4.41 -2.67
N PRO A 50 -9.63 5.13 -1.59
CA PRO A 50 -10.63 4.63 -0.64
C PRO A 50 -11.96 4.33 -1.31
N ALA A 51 -12.57 3.18 -0.97
CA ALA A 51 -13.87 2.80 -1.45
C ALA A 51 -14.50 1.83 -0.45
N SER A 52 -15.73 2.12 -0.01
CA SER A 52 -16.36 1.39 1.08
C SER A 52 -16.74 -0.05 0.72
N ASP A 53 -16.97 -0.34 -0.55
CA ASP A 53 -17.47 -1.64 -1.03
C ASP A 53 -16.43 -2.45 -1.81
N GLY A 54 -15.22 -1.90 -1.99
CA GLY A 54 -14.16 -2.60 -2.71
C GLY A 54 -13.22 -3.36 -1.79
N ARG A 55 -12.43 -4.25 -2.37
CA ARG A 55 -11.34 -4.95 -1.67
C ARG A 55 -10.06 -4.85 -2.47
N VAL A 56 -9.00 -4.42 -1.80
CA VAL A 56 -7.65 -4.42 -2.36
C VAL A 56 -6.78 -5.34 -1.51
N TRP A 57 -6.21 -6.35 -2.14
CA TRP A 57 -5.38 -7.36 -1.48
C TRP A 57 -3.93 -6.91 -1.43
N GLY A 58 -3.23 -7.30 -0.39
CA GLY A 58 -1.83 -6.95 -0.24
C GLY A 58 -1.17 -7.68 0.91
N GLU A 59 -0.03 -7.16 1.33
CA GLU A 59 0.80 -7.74 2.38
C GLU A 59 0.89 -6.79 3.56
N VAL A 60 0.80 -7.35 4.78
CA VAL A 60 0.88 -6.61 6.02
C VAL A 60 2.23 -6.85 6.65
N PHE A 61 2.91 -5.77 7.02
CA PHE A 61 4.21 -5.82 7.69
C PHE A 61 4.18 -5.03 8.98
N GLU A 62 4.86 -5.55 9.98
CA GLU A 62 5.13 -4.80 11.20
C GLU A 62 6.33 -3.88 10.97
N LEU A 63 6.19 -2.62 11.39
CA LEU A 63 7.27 -1.63 11.32
C LEU A 63 8.14 -1.80 12.56
N LEU A 64 9.36 -2.29 12.40
CA LEU A 64 10.29 -2.48 13.51
C LEU A 64 10.91 -1.16 13.96
N GLU A 65 11.09 -0.21 13.03
CA GLU A 65 11.58 1.13 13.29
C GLU A 65 10.71 2.16 12.58
N PRO A 66 9.49 2.44 13.09
CA PRO A 66 8.56 3.34 12.38
C PRO A 66 9.14 4.73 12.11
N SER A 67 9.91 5.28 13.05
CA SER A 67 10.48 6.62 12.89
C SER A 67 11.52 6.71 11.78
N THR A 68 12.09 5.57 11.36
CA THR A 68 13.05 5.50 10.26
C THR A 68 12.34 5.10 8.95
N VAL A 69 11.45 4.12 9.03
CA VAL A 69 10.82 3.52 7.84
C VAL A 69 9.76 4.44 7.23
N LEU A 70 8.91 5.06 8.04
CA LEU A 70 7.83 5.90 7.52
C LEU A 70 8.35 7.10 6.72
N PRO A 71 9.35 7.85 7.19
CA PRO A 71 9.90 8.93 6.36
C PRO A 71 10.50 8.44 5.04
N ALA A 72 11.14 7.27 5.03
CA ALA A 72 11.70 6.69 3.80
C ALA A 72 10.59 6.30 2.82
N LEU A 73 9.50 5.70 3.31
CA LEU A 73 8.34 5.37 2.48
C LEU A 73 7.64 6.62 1.97
N ASP A 74 7.50 7.64 2.82
CA ASP A 74 6.89 8.91 2.43
C ASP A 74 7.63 9.51 1.23
N GLU A 75 8.96 9.46 1.24
CA GLU A 75 9.77 9.98 0.14
C GLU A 75 9.55 9.17 -1.14
N VAL A 76 9.55 7.83 -1.03
CA VAL A 76 9.32 6.93 -2.17
C VAL A 76 7.95 7.17 -2.80
N GLU A 77 6.92 7.38 -1.97
CA GLU A 77 5.54 7.55 -2.43
C GLU A 77 5.20 8.99 -2.79
N GLY A 78 6.13 9.93 -2.59
CA GLY A 78 5.87 11.33 -2.88
C GLY A 78 4.85 11.96 -1.95
N TYR A 79 4.86 11.53 -0.69
CA TYR A 79 3.99 12.08 0.34
C TYR A 79 4.71 13.17 1.13
N ARG A 80 4.09 14.34 1.17
CA ARG A 80 4.59 15.49 1.93
C ARG A 80 3.58 15.84 3.03
N PRO A 81 3.84 15.49 4.27
CA PRO A 81 2.87 15.69 5.37
C PRO A 81 2.41 17.15 5.54
N THR A 82 3.26 18.12 5.19
CA THR A 82 2.92 19.55 5.28
C THR A 82 2.29 20.09 4.00
N GLU A 83 2.23 19.30 2.92
CA GLU A 83 1.72 19.71 1.62
C GLU A 83 0.92 18.55 1.01
N THR A 84 -0.14 18.12 1.71
CA THR A 84 -0.92 16.94 1.29
C THR A 84 -1.54 17.10 -0.09
N ASP A 85 -2.00 18.31 -0.44
CA ASP A 85 -2.61 18.56 -1.75
C ASP A 85 -1.61 18.41 -2.90
N ALA A 86 -0.32 18.62 -2.64
CA ALA A 86 0.74 18.48 -3.64
C ALA A 86 1.37 17.08 -3.64
N SER A 87 0.93 16.20 -2.77
CA SER A 87 1.49 14.84 -2.66
C SER A 87 0.90 13.93 -3.72
N LEU A 88 1.75 13.05 -4.29
CA LEU A 88 1.32 12.05 -5.26
C LEU A 88 0.50 10.95 -4.59
N TYR A 89 0.94 10.49 -3.42
CA TYR A 89 0.20 9.58 -2.56
C TYR A 89 0.06 10.22 -1.19
N VAL A 90 -1.00 9.85 -0.48
CA VAL A 90 -1.25 10.33 0.88
C VAL A 90 -1.29 9.13 1.81
N ARG A 91 -0.54 9.20 2.90
CA ARG A 91 -0.50 8.15 3.91
C ARG A 91 -1.66 8.31 4.88
N ALA A 92 -2.44 7.24 5.04
CA ALA A 92 -3.57 7.22 5.97
C ALA A 92 -3.58 5.91 6.73
N GLN A 93 -4.12 5.92 7.93
CA GLN A 93 -4.30 4.70 8.73
C GLN A 93 -5.73 4.20 8.56
N VAL A 94 -5.88 2.94 8.13
CA VAL A 94 -7.18 2.34 7.88
C VAL A 94 -7.21 0.92 8.44
N PRO A 95 -8.40 0.35 8.68
CA PRO A 95 -8.50 -1.06 9.07
C PRO A 95 -8.02 -1.98 7.94
N VAL A 96 -7.16 -2.93 8.28
CA VAL A 96 -6.79 -4.03 7.39
C VAL A 96 -7.41 -5.31 7.93
N HIS A 97 -7.98 -6.12 7.04
CA HIS A 97 -8.60 -7.41 7.39
C HIS A 97 -7.52 -8.49 7.26
N LEU A 98 -7.27 -9.19 8.36
CA LEU A 98 -6.24 -10.21 8.45
C LEU A 98 -6.80 -11.61 8.19
N PRO A 99 -5.93 -12.60 7.86
CA PRO A 99 -6.41 -13.96 7.53
C PRO A 99 -7.17 -14.65 8.67
N ASP A 100 -6.89 -14.28 9.92
CA ASP A 100 -7.57 -14.89 11.08
C ASP A 100 -8.95 -14.29 11.36
N GLY A 101 -9.42 -13.38 10.49
CA GLY A 101 -10.72 -12.72 10.66
C GLY A 101 -10.70 -11.48 11.53
N THR A 102 -9.56 -11.12 12.11
CA THR A 102 -9.42 -9.88 12.88
C THR A 102 -9.11 -8.70 11.98
N THR A 103 -9.24 -7.48 12.52
CA THR A 103 -8.82 -6.26 11.86
C THR A 103 -7.79 -5.53 12.71
N ALA A 104 -6.89 -4.81 12.04
CA ALA A 104 -5.91 -3.97 12.70
C ALA A 104 -5.69 -2.70 11.87
N ALA A 105 -5.34 -1.60 12.55
CA ALA A 105 -5.03 -0.36 11.84
C ALA A 105 -3.66 -0.47 11.18
N ALA A 106 -3.57 -0.06 9.93
CA ALA A 106 -2.32 -0.08 9.18
C ALA A 106 -2.18 1.18 8.34
N TRP A 107 -0.93 1.60 8.14
CA TRP A 107 -0.63 2.71 7.24
C TRP A 107 -0.74 2.24 5.80
N VAL A 108 -1.44 3.04 4.97
CA VAL A 108 -1.62 2.76 3.55
C VAL A 108 -1.37 4.04 2.76
N TYR A 109 -0.73 3.92 1.61
CA TYR A 109 -0.50 5.06 0.71
C TYR A 109 -1.57 5.04 -0.38
N PHE A 110 -2.50 6.01 -0.31
CA PHE A 110 -3.56 6.16 -1.29
C PHE A 110 -3.16 7.17 -2.35
N TYR A 111 -3.49 6.87 -3.61
CA TYR A 111 -3.20 7.77 -4.73
C TYR A 111 -4.02 9.05 -4.60
N ASN A 112 -3.38 10.20 -4.83
CA ASN A 112 -3.95 11.51 -4.54
C ASN A 112 -3.99 12.41 -5.78
N ALA A 113 -3.93 11.85 -6.98
CA ALA A 113 -4.00 12.60 -8.22
C ALA A 113 -5.17 12.08 -9.06
N PRO A 114 -5.57 12.79 -10.12
CA PRO A 114 -6.64 12.29 -11.00
C PRO A 114 -6.25 10.95 -11.62
N LEU A 115 -7.20 10.01 -11.62
CA LEU A 115 -6.98 8.68 -12.20
C LEU A 115 -6.98 8.72 -13.74
N GLY A 116 -7.58 9.74 -14.33
CA GLY A 116 -7.67 9.83 -15.78
C GLY A 116 -8.44 8.64 -16.34
N ARG A 117 -7.80 7.94 -17.30
CA ARG A 117 -8.38 6.75 -17.92
C ARG A 117 -7.75 5.46 -17.43
N ALA A 118 -7.14 5.47 -16.26
CA ALA A 118 -6.53 4.27 -15.70
C ALA A 118 -7.57 3.16 -15.56
N PRO A 119 -7.32 1.95 -16.10
CA PRO A 119 -8.29 0.87 -15.97
C PRO A 119 -8.35 0.38 -14.52
N GLN A 120 -9.55 0.01 -14.09
CA GLN A 120 -9.74 -0.55 -12.77
C GLN A 120 -9.28 -2.01 -12.75
N ILE A 121 -8.59 -2.40 -11.71
CA ILE A 121 -8.22 -3.79 -11.45
C ILE A 121 -9.35 -4.38 -10.60
N ALA A 122 -10.34 -4.99 -11.27
CA ALA A 122 -11.59 -5.42 -10.64
C ALA A 122 -11.37 -6.44 -9.53
N SER A 123 -10.35 -7.30 -9.63
CA SER A 123 -10.03 -8.28 -8.59
C SER A 123 -9.49 -7.63 -7.32
N GLY A 124 -8.97 -6.41 -7.42
CA GLY A 124 -8.30 -5.76 -6.31
C GLY A 124 -6.97 -6.39 -5.92
N ASP A 125 -6.45 -7.31 -6.74
CA ASP A 125 -5.25 -8.08 -6.45
C ASP A 125 -4.21 -7.84 -7.55
N TYR A 126 -3.21 -7.03 -7.26
CA TYR A 126 -2.21 -6.63 -8.25
C TYR A 126 -1.39 -7.83 -8.75
N LEU A 127 -1.04 -8.74 -7.86
CA LEU A 127 -0.27 -9.93 -8.26
C LEU A 127 -1.07 -10.82 -9.22
N GLU A 128 -2.36 -11.01 -8.95
CA GLU A 128 -3.25 -11.76 -9.81
C GLU A 128 -3.40 -11.07 -11.17
N TYR A 129 -3.57 -9.76 -11.14
CA TYR A 129 -3.71 -8.94 -12.35
C TYR A 129 -2.46 -9.07 -13.25
N LEU A 130 -1.26 -9.05 -12.67
CA LEU A 130 -0.02 -9.16 -13.44
C LEU A 130 0.17 -10.51 -14.11
N LYS A 131 -0.46 -11.57 -13.59
CA LYS A 131 -0.36 -12.91 -14.18
C LYS A 131 -1.08 -13.03 -15.52
N VAL A 132 -2.10 -12.19 -15.75
CA VAL A 132 -2.93 -12.28 -16.96
C VAL A 132 -2.77 -11.06 -17.87
N HIS A 133 -2.02 -10.08 -17.43
CA HIS A 133 -1.74 -8.87 -18.19
C HIS A 133 -0.25 -8.63 -18.25
#